data_526b71ec424eb6cd117acce11d6d3572
#
_entry.id   526b71ec424eb6cd117acce11d6d3572
#
_cell.length_a   1.000
_cell.length_b   1.000
_cell.length_c   1.000
_cell.angle_alpha   90.00
_cell.angle_beta   90.00
_cell.angle_gamma   90.00
#
_symmetry.space_group_name_H-M   'P 1'
#
loop_
_entity.id
_entity.type
_entity.pdbx_description
1 polymer ?
#
loop_
_entity_poly.entity_id
_entity_poly.type
_entity_poly.pdbx_seq_one_letter_code
_entity_poly.pdbx_strand_id
1 'polypeptide(L)'
;GIHSRTDFDLKQHQALSKKKLQYFDNDLKEDGKPYGNYIPYVVETSVGLDRLFLTIISAAYAEEKWEKEDGTEDSRVVLRIPAMIAPYKLAILPLVKKDGLPEIAKELFEQCKQSFHTFYEEKDSIGKRYRRMDAIGTPFCVTIDHQTKEDNTVTIRDRDTMTQKRIPLADVRKLILEQIS
;
A
#
# COMPACT_ATOMS: atom_id res chain seq x y z
N GLY A 1 10.06 -7.21 -33.82
CA GLY A 1 9.31 -6.00 -34.17
C GLY A 1 9.37 -5.75 -35.70
N ILE A 2 8.73 -4.68 -36.15
CA ILE A 2 8.68 -4.34 -37.62
C ILE A 2 10.09 -4.17 -38.20
N HIS A 3 11.02 -3.62 -37.46
CA HIS A 3 12.40 -3.43 -37.91
C HIS A 3 13.19 -4.72 -38.19
N SER A 4 12.83 -5.81 -37.53
CA SER A 4 13.49 -7.11 -37.70
C SER A 4 12.77 -8.03 -38.68
N ARG A 5 11.64 -7.61 -39.26
CA ARG A 5 10.85 -8.41 -40.21
C ARG A 5 11.27 -8.05 -41.63
N THR A 6 11.52 -9.07 -42.43
CA THR A 6 11.82 -8.95 -43.86
C THR A 6 10.57 -9.16 -44.75
N ASP A 7 9.50 -9.68 -44.15
CA ASP A 7 8.22 -10.03 -44.81
C ASP A 7 7.12 -9.00 -44.63
N PHE A 8 7.41 -7.86 -43.97
CA PHE A 8 6.42 -6.84 -43.66
C PHE A 8 6.40 -5.73 -44.71
N ASP A 9 5.30 -5.64 -45.43
CA ASP A 9 5.07 -4.55 -46.39
C ASP A 9 4.25 -3.41 -45.72
N LEU A 10 4.94 -2.33 -45.40
CA LEU A 10 4.37 -1.15 -44.77
C LEU A 10 3.28 -0.48 -45.63
N LYS A 11 3.48 -0.42 -46.96
CA LYS A 11 2.51 0.20 -47.88
C LYS A 11 1.23 -0.62 -47.97
N GLN A 12 1.36 -1.93 -48.08
CA GLN A 12 0.21 -2.85 -48.09
C GLN A 12 -0.55 -2.78 -46.77
N HIS A 13 0.16 -2.77 -45.64
CA HIS A 13 -0.46 -2.63 -44.32
C HIS A 13 -1.25 -1.33 -44.21
N GLN A 14 -0.68 -0.19 -44.61
CA GLN A 14 -1.36 1.10 -44.57
C GLN A 14 -2.59 1.15 -45.46
N ALA A 15 -2.50 0.54 -46.64
CA ALA A 15 -3.63 0.46 -47.57
C ALA A 15 -4.81 -0.35 -47.02
N LEU A 16 -4.52 -1.47 -46.36
CA LEU A 16 -5.54 -2.38 -45.80
C LEU A 16 -6.12 -1.84 -44.48
N SER A 17 -5.26 -1.43 -43.54
CA SER A 17 -5.68 -1.00 -42.22
C SER A 17 -6.17 0.45 -42.16
N LYS A 18 -5.85 1.26 -43.17
CA LYS A 18 -6.04 2.72 -43.22
C LYS A 18 -5.35 3.45 -42.06
N LYS A 19 -4.38 2.80 -41.42
CA LYS A 19 -3.61 3.38 -40.27
C LYS A 19 -2.17 3.61 -40.68
N LYS A 20 -1.65 4.78 -40.30
CA LYS A 20 -0.25 5.16 -40.51
C LYS A 20 0.59 4.55 -39.41
N LEU A 21 1.64 3.79 -39.76
CA LEU A 21 2.58 3.21 -38.77
C LEU A 21 3.87 4.03 -38.61
N GLN A 22 3.94 5.17 -39.30
CA GLN A 22 5.08 6.06 -39.18
C GLN A 22 4.77 7.21 -38.20
N TYR A 23 5.73 7.54 -37.38
CA TYR A 23 5.75 8.73 -36.54
C TYR A 23 6.51 9.82 -37.28
N PHE A 24 6.08 11.09 -37.16
CA PHE A 24 6.77 12.24 -37.72
C PHE A 24 7.34 13.06 -36.55
N ASP A 25 8.62 13.38 -36.63
CA ASP A 25 9.33 14.15 -35.64
C ASP A 25 10.14 15.27 -36.29
N ASN A 26 9.98 16.48 -35.76
CA ASN A 26 10.71 17.67 -36.19
C ASN A 26 12.05 17.84 -35.48
N ASP A 27 12.30 17.09 -34.42
CA ASP A 27 13.55 17.17 -33.69
C ASP A 27 14.73 16.83 -34.59
N LEU A 28 15.88 17.45 -34.29
CA LEU A 28 17.09 17.26 -35.07
C LEU A 28 17.91 16.10 -34.48
N LYS A 29 18.46 15.30 -35.39
CA LYS A 29 19.50 14.32 -35.06
C LYS A 29 20.81 15.03 -34.74
N GLU A 30 21.79 14.27 -34.23
CA GLU A 30 23.14 14.77 -33.96
C GLU A 30 23.81 15.39 -35.20
N ASP A 31 23.44 14.94 -36.42
CA ASP A 31 23.91 15.46 -37.69
C ASP A 31 23.20 16.74 -38.17
N GLY A 32 22.29 17.28 -37.34
CA GLY A 32 21.51 18.48 -37.64
C GLY A 32 20.34 18.29 -38.60
N LYS A 33 20.05 17.05 -39.04
CA LYS A 33 18.89 16.75 -39.88
C LYS A 33 17.68 16.35 -39.08
N PRO A 34 16.46 16.69 -39.52
CA PRO A 34 15.25 16.27 -38.81
C PRO A 34 15.08 14.72 -38.90
N TYR A 35 14.50 14.17 -37.84
CA TYR A 35 14.12 12.76 -37.82
C TYR A 35 13.13 12.43 -38.97
N GLY A 36 12.17 13.34 -39.22
CA GLY A 36 11.17 13.15 -40.27
C GLY A 36 10.24 11.99 -39.98
N ASN A 37 9.83 11.29 -41.06
CA ASN A 37 9.00 10.07 -40.90
C ASN A 37 9.88 8.87 -40.57
N TYR A 38 9.59 8.20 -39.46
CA TYR A 38 10.28 6.97 -39.07
C TYR A 38 9.33 6.00 -38.34
N ILE A 39 9.73 4.73 -38.26
CA ILE A 39 9.05 3.74 -37.46
C ILE A 39 9.80 3.67 -36.13
N PRO A 40 9.18 4.11 -35.01
CA PRO A 40 9.84 4.13 -33.73
C PRO A 40 10.12 2.71 -33.21
N TYR A 41 11.23 2.54 -32.50
CA TYR A 41 11.42 1.41 -31.63
C TYR A 41 10.52 1.57 -30.41
N VAL A 42 9.88 0.49 -30.01
CA VAL A 42 9.00 0.46 -28.85
C VAL A 42 9.68 -0.36 -27.76
N VAL A 43 9.81 0.20 -26.59
CA VAL A 43 10.14 -0.53 -25.37
C VAL A 43 8.82 -0.80 -24.64
N GLU A 44 8.46 -2.05 -24.56
CA GLU A 44 7.25 -2.50 -23.86
C GLU A 44 7.68 -3.31 -22.64
N THR A 45 7.26 -2.85 -21.46
CA THR A 45 7.40 -3.62 -20.22
C THR A 45 6.10 -4.34 -19.94
N SER A 46 6.17 -5.64 -19.72
CA SER A 46 5.02 -6.47 -19.41
C SER A 46 5.27 -7.20 -18.09
N VAL A 47 4.32 -7.08 -17.16
CA VAL A 47 4.36 -7.74 -15.85
C VAL A 47 3.05 -8.50 -15.65
N GLY A 48 3.13 -9.79 -15.34
CA GLY A 48 1.97 -10.59 -14.96
C GLY A 48 1.49 -10.19 -13.55
N LEU A 49 0.21 -9.83 -13.42
CA LEU A 49 -0.39 -9.38 -12.15
C LEU A 49 -0.20 -10.41 -11.03
N ASP A 50 -0.47 -11.69 -11.30
CA ASP A 50 -0.35 -12.77 -10.29
C ASP A 50 1.11 -12.96 -9.84
N ARG A 51 2.06 -12.84 -10.77
CA ARG A 51 3.49 -12.91 -10.44
C ARG A 51 3.93 -11.73 -9.60
N LEU A 52 3.46 -10.52 -9.92
CA LEU A 52 3.74 -9.32 -9.14
C LEU A 52 3.18 -9.46 -7.73
N PHE A 53 1.93 -9.91 -7.59
CA PHE A 53 1.29 -10.17 -6.31
C PHE A 53 2.10 -11.17 -5.48
N LEU A 54 2.44 -12.33 -6.05
CA LEU A 54 3.24 -13.35 -5.37
C LEU A 54 4.61 -12.81 -4.94
N THR A 55 5.26 -12.02 -5.79
CA THR A 55 6.56 -11.41 -5.49
C THR A 55 6.46 -10.46 -4.30
N ILE A 56 5.44 -9.58 -4.28
CA ILE A 56 5.22 -8.63 -3.18
C ILE A 56 4.96 -9.37 -1.87
N ILE A 57 4.07 -10.37 -1.86
CA ILE A 57 3.76 -11.13 -0.65
C ILE A 57 4.98 -11.90 -0.15
N SER A 58 5.72 -12.56 -1.04
CA SER A 58 6.92 -13.33 -0.68
C SER A 58 8.03 -12.43 -0.12
N ALA A 59 8.22 -11.25 -0.69
CA ALA A 59 9.22 -10.29 -0.23
C ALA A 59 8.81 -9.61 1.10
N ALA A 60 7.52 -9.45 1.35
CA ALA A 60 6.98 -8.80 2.55
C ALA A 60 6.84 -9.76 3.74
N TYR A 61 6.80 -11.06 3.51
CA TYR A 61 6.59 -12.07 4.55
C TYR A 61 7.82 -12.18 5.45
N ALA A 62 7.61 -12.11 6.77
CA ALA A 62 8.63 -12.38 7.77
C ALA A 62 8.03 -13.09 8.99
N GLU A 63 8.82 -13.97 9.58
CA GLU A 63 8.59 -14.56 10.90
C GLU A 63 9.61 -13.98 11.86
N GLU A 64 9.13 -13.32 12.89
CA GLU A 64 9.97 -12.71 13.92
C GLU A 64 9.82 -13.48 15.22
N LYS A 65 10.94 -13.70 15.89
CA LYS A 65 11.01 -14.35 17.22
C LYS A 65 11.83 -13.47 18.14
N TRP A 66 11.42 -13.37 19.38
CA TRP A 66 12.15 -12.66 20.42
C TRP A 66 11.88 -13.28 21.78
N GLU A 67 12.78 -13.08 22.69
CA GLU A 67 12.64 -13.45 24.09
C GLU A 67 12.01 -12.28 24.86
N LYS A 68 11.00 -12.57 25.67
CA LYS A 68 10.40 -11.62 26.57
C LYS A 68 11.24 -11.44 27.83
N GLU A 69 10.98 -10.40 28.60
CA GLU A 69 11.63 -10.12 29.87
C GLU A 69 11.50 -11.27 30.88
N ASP A 70 10.46 -12.08 30.79
CA ASP A 70 10.21 -13.27 31.61
C ASP A 70 10.93 -14.53 31.12
N GLY A 71 11.79 -14.44 30.08
CA GLY A 71 12.50 -15.55 29.48
C GLY A 71 11.67 -16.45 28.57
N THR A 72 10.41 -16.11 28.30
CA THR A 72 9.58 -16.86 27.35
C THR A 72 9.78 -16.38 25.90
N GLU A 73 9.84 -17.32 24.96
CA GLU A 73 9.85 -16.98 23.54
C GLU A 73 8.47 -16.48 23.08
N ASP A 74 8.47 -15.43 22.30
CA ASP A 74 7.29 -14.95 21.58
C ASP A 74 7.61 -14.83 20.08
N SER A 75 6.59 -14.88 19.26
CA SER A 75 6.77 -14.82 17.80
C SER A 75 5.60 -14.12 17.13
N ARG A 76 5.87 -13.58 15.94
CA ARG A 76 4.81 -13.09 15.06
C ARG A 76 5.11 -13.36 13.60
N VAL A 77 4.05 -13.58 12.84
CA VAL A 77 4.08 -13.44 11.39
C VAL A 77 3.74 -12.00 11.05
N VAL A 78 4.51 -11.40 10.16
CA VAL A 78 4.28 -10.03 9.70
C VAL A 78 4.43 -9.94 8.18
N LEU A 79 3.50 -9.24 7.53
CA LEU A 79 3.66 -8.83 6.14
C LEU A 79 4.09 -7.37 6.08
N ARG A 80 5.36 -7.13 5.75
CA ARG A 80 5.95 -5.77 5.65
C ARG A 80 5.63 -5.11 4.31
N ILE A 81 4.36 -5.12 3.95
CA ILE A 81 3.86 -4.46 2.75
C ILE A 81 4.01 -2.95 2.91
N PRO A 82 4.55 -2.22 1.92
CA PRO A 82 4.56 -0.76 1.94
C PRO A 82 3.18 -0.17 2.23
N ALA A 83 3.11 0.86 3.08
CA ALA A 83 1.84 1.44 3.53
C ALA A 83 0.94 1.87 2.36
N MET A 84 1.52 2.36 1.27
CA MET A 84 0.81 2.78 0.07
C MET A 84 -0.03 1.66 -0.57
N ILE A 85 0.43 0.41 -0.55
CA ILE A 85 -0.24 -0.74 -1.18
C ILE A 85 -0.86 -1.72 -0.17
N ALA A 86 -0.72 -1.47 1.14
CA ALA A 86 -1.34 -2.29 2.18
C ALA A 86 -2.87 -2.33 2.01
N PRO A 87 -3.53 -3.49 2.18
CA PRO A 87 -5.00 -3.62 2.02
C PRO A 87 -5.77 -2.68 2.95
N TYR A 88 -5.35 -2.61 4.21
CA TYR A 88 -5.84 -1.64 5.19
C TYR A 88 -4.69 -0.76 5.63
N LYS A 89 -4.92 0.55 5.64
CA LYS A 89 -3.92 1.55 6.05
C LYS A 89 -3.86 1.72 7.55
N LEU A 90 -5.00 1.53 8.19
CA LEU A 90 -5.21 1.74 9.61
C LEU A 90 -6.18 0.69 10.17
N ALA A 91 -5.91 0.17 11.35
CA ALA A 91 -6.87 -0.56 12.17
C ALA A 91 -7.23 0.25 13.42
N ILE A 92 -8.53 0.35 13.72
CA ILE A 92 -9.05 1.04 14.89
C ILE A 92 -9.60 0.00 15.86
N LEU A 93 -9.04 -0.04 17.06
CA LEU A 93 -9.18 -1.12 18.02
C LEU A 93 -9.59 -0.57 19.39
N PRO A 94 -10.87 -0.57 19.77
CA PRO A 94 -11.25 -0.21 21.14
C PRO A 94 -10.67 -1.22 22.13
N LEU A 95 -10.06 -0.76 23.22
CA LEU A 95 -9.39 -1.64 24.20
C LEU A 95 -10.36 -2.67 24.78
N VAL A 96 -11.55 -2.22 25.13
CA VAL A 96 -12.66 -3.06 25.64
C VAL A 96 -13.97 -2.73 24.94
N LYS A 97 -14.96 -3.65 25.01
CA LYS A 97 -16.29 -3.52 24.37
C LYS A 97 -17.31 -2.75 25.19
N LYS A 98 -16.88 -1.92 26.12
CA LYS A 98 -17.72 -1.19 27.06
C LYS A 98 -17.16 0.19 27.32
N ASP A 99 -17.82 0.92 28.21
CA ASP A 99 -17.38 2.21 28.71
C ASP A 99 -17.33 3.32 27.65
N GLY A 100 -18.09 3.19 26.55
CA GLY A 100 -18.14 4.20 25.48
C GLY A 100 -16.95 4.17 24.52
N LEU A 101 -16.00 3.23 24.66
CA LEU A 101 -14.83 3.13 23.79
C LEU A 101 -15.17 2.67 22.36
N PRO A 102 -16.09 1.70 22.17
CA PRO A 102 -16.52 1.31 20.84
C PRO A 102 -17.19 2.43 20.04
N GLU A 103 -17.92 3.31 20.70
CA GLU A 103 -18.60 4.45 20.10
C GLU A 103 -17.57 5.45 19.53
N ILE A 104 -16.59 5.83 20.34
CA ILE A 104 -15.47 6.71 19.92
C ILE A 104 -14.69 6.06 18.76
N ALA A 105 -14.41 4.76 18.88
CA ALA A 105 -13.69 4.01 17.85
C ALA A 105 -14.46 3.95 16.54
N LYS A 106 -15.77 3.78 16.56
CA LYS A 106 -16.64 3.78 15.37
C LYS A 106 -16.73 5.16 14.73
N GLU A 107 -16.79 6.22 15.52
CA GLU A 107 -16.78 7.59 15.00
C GLU A 107 -15.46 7.86 14.23
N LEU A 108 -14.32 7.54 14.83
CA LEU A 108 -13.02 7.67 14.18
C LEU A 108 -12.94 6.80 12.91
N PHE A 109 -13.48 5.57 12.97
CA PHE A 109 -13.55 4.68 11.80
C PHE A 109 -14.35 5.30 10.65
N GLU A 110 -15.55 5.86 10.93
CA GLU A 110 -16.37 6.51 9.92
C GLU A 110 -15.66 7.71 9.27
N GLN A 111 -14.88 8.47 10.05
CA GLN A 111 -14.08 9.59 9.53
C GLN A 111 -12.92 9.11 8.64
N CYS A 112 -12.17 8.08 9.08
CA CYS A 112 -11.00 7.60 8.37
C CYS A 112 -11.34 6.84 7.08
N LYS A 113 -12.40 6.02 7.08
CA LYS A 113 -12.81 5.22 5.92
C LYS A 113 -13.21 6.03 4.69
N GLN A 114 -13.52 7.31 4.85
CA GLN A 114 -13.80 8.23 3.75
C GLN A 114 -12.54 8.59 2.94
N SER A 115 -11.35 8.36 3.50
CA SER A 115 -10.08 8.77 2.91
C SER A 115 -9.19 7.60 2.51
N PHE A 116 -9.25 6.50 3.24
CA PHE A 116 -8.46 5.29 3.00
C PHE A 116 -9.11 4.06 3.61
N HIS A 117 -8.69 2.89 3.15
CA HIS A 117 -9.19 1.62 3.68
C HIS A 117 -8.79 1.46 5.15
N THR A 118 -9.79 1.43 6.02
CA THR A 118 -9.66 1.31 7.47
C THR A 118 -10.34 0.03 7.95
N PHE A 119 -9.75 -0.62 8.93
CA PHE A 119 -10.30 -1.81 9.57
C PHE A 119 -10.78 -1.49 10.99
N TYR A 120 -11.87 -2.11 11.41
CA TYR A 120 -12.39 -2.01 12.78
C TYR A 120 -12.52 -3.40 13.37
N GLU A 121 -12.04 -3.60 14.59
CA GLU A 121 -12.12 -4.89 15.28
C GLU A 121 -12.21 -4.70 16.79
N GLU A 122 -13.13 -5.40 17.42
CA GLU A 122 -13.32 -5.41 18.88
C GLU A 122 -13.35 -6.82 19.50
N LYS A 123 -13.09 -7.86 18.68
CA LYS A 123 -13.13 -9.26 19.12
C LYS A 123 -11.75 -9.71 19.60
N ASP A 124 -11.68 -10.44 20.70
CA ASP A 124 -10.47 -10.92 21.37
C ASP A 124 -9.65 -9.84 22.09
N SER A 125 -8.52 -10.23 22.70
CA SER A 125 -7.60 -9.33 23.36
C SER A 125 -6.86 -8.42 22.37
N ILE A 126 -6.43 -7.25 22.82
CA ILE A 126 -5.71 -6.28 21.99
C ILE A 126 -4.44 -6.87 21.36
N GLY A 127 -3.70 -7.70 22.10
CA GLY A 127 -2.50 -8.36 21.59
C GLY A 127 -2.79 -9.30 20.42
N LYS A 128 -3.88 -10.09 20.49
CA LYS A 128 -4.30 -10.95 19.37
C LYS A 128 -4.72 -10.13 18.14
N ARG A 129 -5.39 -9.00 18.36
CA ARG A 129 -5.78 -8.09 17.28
C ARG A 129 -4.56 -7.48 16.60
N TYR A 130 -3.55 -7.04 17.34
CA TYR A 130 -2.30 -6.57 16.76
C TYR A 130 -1.63 -7.65 15.90
N ARG A 131 -1.55 -8.90 16.40
CA ARG A 131 -0.99 -10.02 15.61
C ARG A 131 -1.72 -10.26 14.30
N ARG A 132 -3.05 -10.18 14.29
CA ARG A 132 -3.83 -10.29 13.05
C ARG A 132 -3.53 -9.16 12.08
N MET A 133 -3.41 -7.92 12.58
CA MET A 133 -3.08 -6.77 11.73
C MET A 133 -1.67 -6.85 11.18
N ASP A 134 -0.69 -7.29 11.99
CA ASP A 134 0.66 -7.56 11.52
C ASP A 134 0.67 -8.61 10.41
N ALA A 135 -0.07 -9.71 10.58
CA ALA A 135 -0.15 -10.82 9.62
C ALA A 135 -0.78 -10.45 8.27
N ILE A 136 -1.73 -9.50 8.24
CA ILE A 136 -2.35 -9.02 6.99
C ILE A 136 -1.67 -7.77 6.42
N GLY A 137 -0.62 -7.27 7.08
CA GLY A 137 0.20 -6.17 6.58
C GLY A 137 -0.35 -4.78 6.84
N THR A 138 -1.25 -4.59 7.83
CA THR A 138 -1.75 -3.27 8.21
C THR A 138 -0.63 -2.46 8.89
N PRO A 139 -0.19 -1.31 8.35
CA PRO A 139 0.98 -0.59 8.86
C PRO A 139 0.74 0.09 10.20
N PHE A 140 -0.48 0.54 10.49
CA PHE A 140 -0.79 1.29 11.69
C PHE A 140 -2.01 0.73 12.42
N CYS A 141 -1.93 0.65 13.74
CA CYS A 141 -3.06 0.33 14.61
C CYS A 141 -3.27 1.47 15.61
N VAL A 142 -4.50 1.93 15.74
CA VAL A 142 -4.90 2.90 16.75
C VAL A 142 -5.73 2.20 17.82
N THR A 143 -5.35 2.36 19.07
CA THR A 143 -6.11 1.85 20.22
C THR A 143 -6.80 3.00 20.92
N ILE A 144 -8.10 2.82 21.12
CA ILE A 144 -8.98 3.68 21.92
C ILE A 144 -9.08 3.08 23.30
N ASP A 145 -8.63 3.78 24.31
CA ASP A 145 -8.57 3.35 25.71
C ASP A 145 -9.28 4.32 26.66
N HIS A 146 -9.25 4.04 27.97
CA HIS A 146 -9.91 4.90 28.96
C HIS A 146 -9.32 6.32 28.99
N GLN A 147 -8.01 6.46 28.79
CA GLN A 147 -7.35 7.77 28.76
C GLN A 147 -7.85 8.62 27.58
N THR A 148 -8.25 7.98 26.48
CA THR A 148 -8.85 8.69 25.33
C THR A 148 -10.05 9.53 25.73
N LYS A 149 -10.85 9.07 26.70
CA LYS A 149 -12.03 9.80 27.20
C LYS A 149 -11.66 11.01 28.07
N GLU A 150 -10.48 11.01 28.66
CA GLU A 150 -10.03 12.06 29.54
C GLU A 150 -9.33 13.19 28.79
N ASP A 151 -8.48 12.84 27.83
CA ASP A 151 -7.58 13.80 27.18
C ASP A 151 -7.70 13.83 25.64
N ASN A 152 -8.65 13.08 25.04
CA ASN A 152 -8.82 12.97 23.60
C ASN A 152 -7.56 12.54 22.84
N THR A 153 -6.70 11.73 23.46
CA THR A 153 -5.53 11.14 22.81
C THR A 153 -5.74 9.63 22.59
N VAL A 154 -5.02 9.07 21.63
CA VAL A 154 -5.07 7.66 21.29
C VAL A 154 -3.66 7.10 21.20
N THR A 155 -3.52 5.78 21.40
CA THR A 155 -2.25 5.10 21.18
C THR A 155 -2.18 4.65 19.73
N ILE A 156 -1.20 5.15 18.96
CA ILE A 156 -0.86 4.62 17.64
C ILE A 156 0.34 3.68 17.75
N ARG A 157 0.21 2.51 17.13
CA ARG A 157 1.27 1.49 17.04
C ARG A 157 1.70 1.33 15.58
N ASP A 158 3.00 1.38 15.38
CA ASP A 158 3.65 1.06 14.09
C ASP A 158 3.91 -0.45 14.00
N ARG A 159 3.56 -1.07 12.86
CA ARG A 159 3.73 -2.50 12.60
C ARG A 159 5.20 -2.93 12.58
N ASP A 160 6.05 -2.15 11.94
CA ASP A 160 7.41 -2.57 11.63
C ASP A 160 8.33 -2.45 12.84
N THR A 161 8.16 -1.39 13.62
CA THR A 161 8.96 -1.13 14.82
C THR A 161 8.31 -1.63 16.11
N MET A 162 7.02 -1.95 16.10
CA MET A 162 6.17 -2.23 17.26
C MET A 162 6.09 -1.07 18.27
N THR A 163 6.67 0.06 17.96
CA THR A 163 6.64 1.23 18.85
C THR A 163 5.23 1.78 18.98
N GLN A 164 4.92 2.29 20.15
CA GLN A 164 3.63 2.89 20.47
C GLN A 164 3.86 4.32 20.97
N LYS A 165 3.02 5.25 20.52
CA LYS A 165 3.04 6.65 20.98
C LYS A 165 1.64 7.19 21.12
N ARG A 166 1.46 8.15 22.04
CA ARG A 166 0.20 8.89 22.17
C ARG A 166 0.17 10.05 21.18
N ILE A 167 -0.97 10.22 20.52
CA ILE A 167 -1.25 11.34 19.63
C ILE A 167 -2.68 11.84 19.84
N PRO A 168 -2.99 13.11 19.55
CA PRO A 168 -4.37 13.58 19.55
C PRO A 168 -5.25 12.79 18.59
N LEU A 169 -6.46 12.45 19.01
CA LEU A 169 -7.42 11.72 18.19
C LEU A 169 -7.72 12.44 16.87
N ALA A 170 -7.81 13.78 16.92
CA ALA A 170 -8.06 14.62 15.73
C ALA A 170 -6.95 14.54 14.67
N ASP A 171 -5.72 14.20 15.07
CA ASP A 171 -4.56 14.18 14.18
C ASP A 171 -4.38 12.83 13.46
N VAL A 172 -5.08 11.76 13.90
CA VAL A 172 -4.93 10.40 13.36
C VAL A 172 -5.07 10.37 11.84
N ARG A 173 -6.17 10.92 11.31
CA ARG A 173 -6.44 10.89 9.86
C ARG A 173 -5.36 11.60 9.06
N LYS A 174 -4.92 12.77 9.53
CA LYS A 174 -3.88 13.57 8.86
C LYS A 174 -2.54 12.83 8.86
N LEU A 175 -2.14 12.28 10.01
CA LEU A 175 -0.90 11.53 10.14
C LEU A 175 -0.86 10.33 9.19
N ILE A 176 -1.94 9.55 9.11
CA ILE A 176 -1.99 8.40 8.20
C ILE A 176 -1.90 8.84 6.75
N LEU A 177 -2.60 9.90 6.34
CA LEU A 177 -2.51 10.43 4.97
C LEU A 177 -1.08 10.81 4.58
N GLU A 178 -0.34 11.44 5.49
CA GLU A 178 1.07 11.79 5.26
C GLU A 178 1.99 10.57 5.11
N GLN A 179 1.64 9.44 5.74
CA GLN A 179 2.44 8.20 5.69
C GLN A 179 2.14 7.31 4.46
N ILE A 180 1.00 7.51 3.81
CA ILE A 180 0.56 6.70 2.65
C ILE A 180 0.62 7.44 1.31
N SER A 181 1.07 8.69 1.34
CA SER A 181 1.22 9.58 0.16
C SER A 181 2.49 9.28 -0.64
#